data_f79f339529684f74dc9ee59e6a196a2f
#
_entry.id   f79f339529684f74dc9ee59e6a196a2f
#
_cell.length_a   1.000
_cell.length_b   1.000
_cell.length_c   1.000
_cell.angle_alpha   90.00
_cell.angle_beta   90.00
_cell.angle_gamma   90.00
#
_symmetry.space_group_name_H-M   'P 1'
#
loop_
_entity.id
_entity.type
_entity.pdbx_description
1 polymer ?
#
loop_
_entity_poly.entity_id
_entity_poly.type
_entity_poly.pdbx_seq_one_letter_code
_entity_poly.pdbx_strand_id
1 'polypeptide(L)' 'MPSTLIRNAQIVNEGQIFRSDVFINDGFIAQISNTIKANADIIIDAL' A
#
# COMPACT_ATOMS: atom_id res chain seq x y z
N MET A 1 4.58 -8.22 -14.77
CA MET A 1 5.19 -8.16 -13.44
C MET A 1 4.11 -8.10 -12.39
N PRO A 2 4.23 -8.83 -11.30
CA PRO A 2 3.19 -8.83 -10.28
C PRO A 2 3.13 -7.49 -9.56
N SER A 3 1.92 -7.08 -9.25
CA SER A 3 1.68 -5.90 -8.44
C SER A 3 1.00 -6.32 -7.15
N THR A 4 1.26 -5.57 -6.08
CA THR A 4 0.71 -5.85 -4.76
C THR A 4 0.09 -4.59 -4.21
N LEU A 5 -1.15 -4.70 -3.76
CA LEU A 5 -1.83 -3.63 -3.05
C LEU A 5 -1.98 -4.05 -1.60
N ILE A 6 -1.38 -3.28 -0.70
CA ILE A 6 -1.54 -3.49 0.74
C ILE A 6 -2.54 -2.47 1.23
N ARG A 7 -3.66 -2.95 1.73
CA ARG A 7 -4.74 -2.10 2.20
C ARG A 7 -4.68 -1.97 3.71
N ASN A 8 -5.01 -0.80 4.20
CA ASN A 8 -5.07 -0.52 5.64
C ASN A 8 -3.72 -0.74 6.33
N ALA A 9 -2.64 -0.44 5.64
CA ALA A 9 -1.31 -0.55 6.21
C ALA A 9 -1.08 0.55 7.25
N GLN A 10 -0.51 0.18 8.38
CA GLN A 10 -0.11 1.14 9.38
C GLN A 10 1.32 1.57 9.09
N ILE A 11 1.49 2.86 8.81
CA ILE A 11 2.79 3.41 8.42
C ILE A 11 3.31 4.27 9.55
N VAL A 12 4.55 4.00 9.95
CA VAL A 12 5.24 4.78 10.98
C VAL A 12 6.35 5.56 10.29
N ASN A 13 6.28 6.87 10.35
CA ASN A 13 7.25 7.71 9.68
C ASN A 13 7.42 9.02 10.45
N GLU A 14 8.66 9.33 10.82
CA GLU A 14 9.03 10.58 11.50
C GLU A 14 8.19 10.87 12.76
N GLY A 15 7.94 9.82 13.54
CA GLY A 15 7.17 9.96 14.77
C GLY A 15 5.67 10.03 14.57
N GLN A 16 5.20 9.86 13.33
CA GLN A 16 3.78 9.83 13.02
C GLN A 16 3.35 8.42 12.65
N ILE A 17 2.15 8.07 13.06
CA ILE A 17 1.54 6.79 12.72
C ILE A 17 0.25 7.09 11.97
N PHE A 18 0.12 6.56 10.76
CA PHE A 18 -1.09 6.75 9.99
C PHE A 18 -1.42 5.49 9.21
N ARG A 19 -2.68 5.36 8.83
CA ARG A 19 -3.16 4.24 8.04
C ARG A 19 -3.33 4.67 6.60
N SER A 20 -2.82 3.85 5.68
CA SER A 20 -2.83 4.20 4.27
C SER A 20 -2.77 2.93 3.44
N ASP A 21 -3.14 3.04 2.17
CA ASP A 21 -2.93 1.97 1.21
C ASP A 21 -1.57 2.15 0.53
N VAL A 22 -0.90 1.05 0.25
CA VAL A 22 0.41 1.06 -0.41
C VAL A 22 0.31 0.20 -1.65
N PHE A 23 0.65 0.78 -2.79
CA PHE A 23 0.68 0.05 -4.06
C PHE A 23 2.13 -0.18 -4.47
N ILE A 24 2.47 -1.45 -4.62
CA ILE A 24 3.80 -1.88 -5.01
C ILE A 24 3.72 -2.48 -6.40
N ASN A 25 4.52 -1.96 -7.29
CA ASN A 25 4.57 -2.45 -8.67
C ASN A 25 6.02 -2.70 -9.05
N ASP A 26 6.29 -3.90 -9.57
CA ASP A 26 7.61 -4.28 -10.06
C ASP A 26 8.71 -4.11 -9.00
N GLY A 27 8.37 -4.39 -7.74
CA GLY A 27 9.31 -4.29 -6.63
C GLY A 27 9.53 -2.88 -6.08
N PHE A 28 8.80 -1.90 -6.60
CA PHE A 28 8.90 -0.52 -6.14
C PHE A 28 7.59 -0.03 -5.57
N ILE A 29 7.67 0.83 -4.55
CA ILE A 29 6.49 1.51 -4.03
C ILE A 29 6.08 2.56 -5.05
N ALA A 30 4.94 2.31 -5.71
CA ALA A 30 4.47 3.20 -6.77
C ALA A 30 3.55 4.29 -6.24
N GLN A 31 2.82 4.02 -5.15
CA GLN A 31 1.87 4.98 -4.61
C GLN A 31 1.57 4.68 -3.15
N ILE A 32 1.42 5.73 -2.36
CA ILE A 32 0.92 5.65 -0.99
C ILE A 32 -0.19 6.68 -0.90
N SER A 33 -1.40 6.22 -0.54
CA SER A 33 -2.57 7.08 -0.50
C SER A 33 -3.58 6.51 0.49
N ASN A 34 -4.48 7.36 0.97
CA ASN A 34 -5.53 6.92 1.90
C ASN A 34 -6.41 5.85 1.28
N THR A 35 -6.66 5.94 0.00
CA THR A 35 -7.42 4.93 -0.73
C THR A 35 -6.85 4.80 -2.13
N ILE A 36 -6.47 3.59 -2.48
CA ILE A 36 -5.96 3.30 -3.81
C ILE A 36 -6.96 2.40 -4.52
N LYS A 37 -7.43 2.86 -5.68
CA LYS A 37 -8.35 2.10 -6.53
C LYS A 37 -7.57 1.60 -7.73
N ALA A 38 -6.68 0.65 -7.49
CA ALA A 38 -5.88 0.06 -8.54
C ALA A 38 -6.13 -1.44 -8.59
N ASN A 39 -6.07 -2.00 -9.79
CA ASN A 39 -6.10 -3.44 -9.95
C ASN A 39 -4.71 -3.98 -9.64
N ALA A 40 -4.62 -4.90 -8.70
CA ALA A 40 -3.37 -5.52 -8.32
C ALA A 40 -3.51 -7.03 -8.44
N ASP A 41 -2.40 -7.70 -8.73
CA ASP A 41 -2.38 -9.15 -8.78
C ASP A 41 -2.55 -9.76 -7.40
N ILE A 42 -2.04 -9.08 -6.39
CA ILE A 42 -2.10 -9.54 -4.99
C ILE A 42 -2.67 -8.40 -4.16
N ILE A 43 -3.67 -8.71 -3.36
CA ILE A 43 -4.25 -7.74 -2.42
C ILE A 43 -4.09 -8.29 -1.01
N ILE A 44 -3.44 -7.51 -0.15
CA ILE A 44 -3.21 -7.87 1.25
C ILE A 44 -3.95 -6.85 2.11
N ASP A 45 -4.81 -7.33 2.98
CA ASP A 45 -5.49 -6.48 3.95
C ASP A 45 -4.74 -6.61 5.27
N ALA A 46 -4.10 -5.52 5.68
CA ALA A 46 -3.26 -5.49 6.88
C ALA A 46 -4.00 -5.01 8.12
N LEU A 47 -5.32 -4.92 8.04
CA LEU A 47 -6.13 -4.49 9.18
C LEU A 47 -6.09 -5.50 10.33
#